data_fc61e26e6affc9433f8b7c5992aba8a0
#
_entry.id   fc61e26e6affc9433f8b7c5992aba8a0
#
_cell.length_a   1.000
_cell.length_b   1.000
_cell.length_c   1.000
_cell.angle_alpha   90.00
_cell.angle_beta   90.00
_cell.angle_gamma   90.00
#
_symmetry.space_group_name_H-M   'P 1'
#
loop_
_entity.id
_entity.type
_entity.pdbx_description
1 polymer ?
#
loop_
_entity_poly.entity_id
_entity_poly.type
_entity_poly.pdbx_seq_one_letter_code
_entity_poly.pdbx_strand_id
1 'polypeptide(L)'
;MAGGLGIKDVIVTFTTYYPYAEYRLINIHRAALWMDGTIVQPGEIFSYNKAVGERTEARGFVPGIMIDNGVFKKDLGGGVSQVATTTWNAAWFSGLELVQHKPHSFYISRYPAGRESTVAWPNVDVKFKNNSGHPIFVDTSFTKSSVTVSIYGTKFVYVERDIAPKTKFIEH
;
A
#
# COMPACT_ATOMS: atom_id res chain seq x y z
N MET A 1 1.57 -16.72 16.30
CA MET A 1 2.84 -17.25 15.73
C MET A 1 3.95 -16.20 15.52
N ALA A 2 3.76 -14.95 15.93
CA ALA A 2 4.79 -13.90 15.80
C ALA A 2 5.96 -14.01 16.80
N GLY A 3 5.77 -14.68 17.92
CA GLY A 3 6.77 -14.75 19.01
C GLY A 3 8.07 -15.50 18.68
N GLY A 4 8.06 -16.42 17.73
CA GLY A 4 9.26 -17.18 17.31
C GLY A 4 10.17 -16.42 16.34
N LEU A 5 9.70 -15.31 15.73
CA LEU A 5 10.45 -14.53 14.75
C LEU A 5 11.10 -13.27 15.34
N GLY A 6 10.99 -13.04 16.65
CA GLY A 6 11.51 -11.82 17.29
C GLY A 6 10.72 -10.54 16.95
N ILE A 7 9.50 -10.68 16.41
CA ILE A 7 8.62 -9.55 16.10
C ILE A 7 7.93 -9.13 17.40
N LYS A 8 8.26 -7.93 17.90
CA LYS A 8 7.84 -7.48 19.23
C LYS A 8 6.99 -6.21 19.20
N ASP A 9 7.23 -5.33 18.23
CA ASP A 9 6.69 -3.98 18.24
C ASP A 9 5.86 -3.69 17.00
N VAL A 10 4.88 -2.80 17.14
CA VAL A 10 4.31 -2.08 16.02
C VAL A 10 5.29 -0.98 15.63
N ILE A 11 5.89 -1.08 14.44
CA ILE A 11 6.80 -0.04 13.93
C ILE A 11 5.97 1.14 13.43
N VAL A 12 4.92 0.86 12.67
CA VAL A 12 4.03 1.87 12.08
C VAL A 12 2.64 1.29 11.87
N THR A 13 1.67 2.16 11.92
CA THR A 13 0.29 1.92 11.45
C THR A 13 -0.13 3.09 10.60
N PHE A 14 -0.61 2.84 9.39
CA PHE A 14 -1.11 3.87 8.49
C PHE A 14 -2.47 3.48 7.94
N THR A 15 -3.41 4.44 7.96
CA THR A 15 -4.79 4.24 7.53
C THR A 15 -5.14 5.24 6.45
N THR A 16 -5.83 4.77 5.41
CA THR A 16 -6.46 5.63 4.42
C THR A 16 -7.95 5.36 4.32
N TYR A 17 -8.70 6.39 3.94
CA TYR A 17 -10.16 6.36 3.87
C TYR A 17 -10.63 6.45 2.44
N TYR A 18 -11.77 5.81 2.14
CA TYR A 18 -12.37 5.82 0.81
C TYR A 18 -13.90 5.89 0.89
N PRO A 19 -14.56 6.58 -0.08
CA PRO A 19 -16.01 6.56 -0.16
C PRO A 19 -16.49 5.15 -0.54
N TYR A 20 -17.63 4.76 0.03
CA TYR A 20 -18.24 3.47 -0.24
C TYR A 20 -18.57 3.31 -1.73
N ALA A 21 -18.20 2.17 -2.27
CA ALA A 21 -18.70 1.60 -3.51
C ALA A 21 -18.49 0.08 -3.40
N GLU A 22 -19.47 -0.71 -3.80
CA GLU A 22 -19.45 -2.17 -3.60
C GLU A 22 -18.20 -2.83 -4.21
N TYR A 23 -17.89 -2.53 -5.47
CA TYR A 23 -16.69 -3.05 -6.13
C TYR A 23 -15.40 -2.65 -5.40
N ARG A 24 -15.37 -1.41 -4.88
CA ARG A 24 -14.20 -0.90 -4.15
C ARG A 24 -14.02 -1.65 -2.85
N LEU A 25 -15.10 -1.86 -2.11
CA LEU A 25 -15.08 -2.65 -0.89
C LEU A 25 -14.53 -4.05 -1.16
N ILE A 26 -15.09 -4.75 -2.14
CA ILE A 26 -14.66 -6.11 -2.50
C ILE A 26 -13.18 -6.14 -2.88
N ASN A 27 -12.75 -5.27 -3.79
CA ASN A 27 -11.39 -5.28 -4.32
C ASN A 27 -10.34 -4.87 -3.27
N ILE A 28 -10.64 -3.86 -2.44
CA ILE A 28 -9.75 -3.42 -1.37
C ILE A 28 -9.61 -4.52 -0.30
N HIS A 29 -10.73 -5.09 0.14
CA HIS A 29 -10.68 -6.17 1.13
C HIS A 29 -9.93 -7.38 0.58
N ARG A 30 -10.14 -7.73 -0.68
CA ARG A 30 -9.45 -8.85 -1.32
C ARG A 30 -7.94 -8.60 -1.40
N ALA A 31 -7.52 -7.43 -1.85
CA ALA A 31 -6.11 -7.08 -1.92
C ALA A 31 -5.45 -7.05 -0.52
N ALA A 32 -6.13 -6.49 0.48
CA ALA A 32 -5.66 -6.49 1.86
C ALA A 32 -5.49 -7.91 2.39
N LEU A 33 -6.49 -8.79 2.22
CA LEU A 33 -6.43 -10.18 2.66
C LEU A 33 -5.29 -10.98 2.01
N TRP A 34 -5.02 -10.74 0.72
CA TRP A 34 -3.90 -11.41 0.05
C TRP A 34 -2.53 -10.93 0.54
N MET A 35 -2.44 -9.68 0.98
CA MET A 35 -1.21 -9.09 1.49
C MET A 35 -0.98 -9.43 2.96
N ASP A 36 -2.06 -9.69 3.70
CA ASP A 36 -2.02 -9.93 5.14
C ASP A 36 -1.12 -11.10 5.49
N GLY A 37 -0.37 -10.97 6.58
CA GLY A 37 0.53 -12.01 7.04
C GLY A 37 1.85 -12.13 6.29
N THR A 38 2.15 -11.21 5.37
CA THR A 38 3.42 -11.25 4.62
C THR A 38 4.61 -10.99 5.54
N ILE A 39 5.54 -11.94 5.57
CA ILE A 39 6.82 -11.81 6.28
C ILE A 39 7.89 -11.40 5.27
N VAL A 40 8.67 -10.38 5.61
CA VAL A 40 9.80 -9.92 4.80
C VAL A 40 11.08 -10.06 5.62
N GLN A 41 11.97 -10.94 5.19
CA GLN A 41 13.22 -11.21 5.88
C GLN A 41 14.21 -10.03 5.74
N PRO A 42 15.20 -9.91 6.64
CA PRO A 42 16.25 -8.90 6.49
C PRO A 42 16.89 -8.93 5.10
N GLY A 43 16.96 -7.78 4.44
CA GLY A 43 17.51 -7.64 3.08
C GLY A 43 16.55 -8.00 1.95
N GLU A 44 15.39 -8.61 2.23
CA GLU A 44 14.38 -8.90 1.21
C GLU A 44 13.63 -7.64 0.77
N ILE A 45 13.15 -7.70 -0.48
CA ILE A 45 12.28 -6.69 -1.06
C ILE A 45 10.84 -7.19 -1.01
N PHE A 46 9.98 -6.44 -0.32
CA PHE A 46 8.53 -6.59 -0.44
C PHE A 46 8.08 -6.11 -1.81
N SER A 47 7.18 -6.84 -2.44
CA SER A 47 6.50 -6.46 -3.68
C SER A 47 4.98 -6.63 -3.48
N TYR A 48 4.25 -5.54 -3.67
CA TYR A 48 2.78 -5.56 -3.60
C TYR A 48 2.20 -6.52 -4.64
N ASN A 49 2.70 -6.47 -5.88
CA ASN A 49 2.25 -7.37 -6.94
C ASN A 49 2.54 -8.83 -6.63
N LYS A 50 3.68 -9.15 -6.02
CA LYS A 50 3.98 -10.52 -5.59
C LYS A 50 3.05 -11.00 -4.48
N ALA A 51 2.75 -10.16 -3.51
CA ALA A 51 1.89 -10.49 -2.37
C ALA A 51 0.41 -10.63 -2.79
N VAL A 52 -0.12 -9.65 -3.51
CA VAL A 52 -1.52 -9.63 -3.94
C VAL A 52 -1.78 -10.50 -5.16
N GLY A 53 -0.81 -10.61 -6.07
CA GLY A 53 -0.93 -11.35 -7.33
C GLY A 53 -1.75 -10.60 -8.39
N GLU A 54 -1.98 -11.28 -9.51
CA GLU A 54 -2.83 -10.78 -10.59
C GLU A 54 -4.29 -10.61 -10.13
N ARG A 55 -4.94 -9.54 -10.56
CA ARG A 55 -6.32 -9.21 -10.17
C ARG A 55 -7.28 -9.92 -11.13
N THR A 56 -7.61 -11.16 -10.82
CA THR A 56 -8.51 -12.01 -11.62
C THR A 56 -9.80 -12.33 -10.87
N GLU A 57 -10.84 -12.69 -11.58
CA GLU A 57 -12.11 -13.15 -10.99
C GLU A 57 -11.89 -14.41 -10.14
N ALA A 58 -11.03 -15.33 -10.59
CA ALA A 58 -10.68 -16.53 -9.83
C ALA A 58 -10.04 -16.23 -8.48
N ARG A 59 -9.40 -15.06 -8.34
CA ARG A 59 -8.85 -14.57 -7.09
C ARG A 59 -9.82 -13.70 -6.29
N GLY A 60 -11.06 -13.57 -6.76
CA GLY A 60 -12.15 -12.87 -6.09
C GLY A 60 -12.19 -11.37 -6.36
N PHE A 61 -11.50 -10.87 -7.38
CA PHE A 61 -11.61 -9.49 -7.81
C PHE A 61 -12.79 -9.28 -8.74
N VAL A 62 -13.39 -8.10 -8.69
CA VAL A 62 -14.53 -7.71 -9.50
C VAL A 62 -14.19 -6.49 -10.36
N PRO A 63 -14.91 -6.26 -11.49
CA PRO A 63 -14.73 -5.06 -12.28
C PRO A 63 -15.07 -3.81 -11.49
N GLY A 64 -14.19 -2.81 -11.54
CA GLY A 64 -14.36 -1.52 -10.87
C GLY A 64 -13.70 -0.40 -11.65
N ILE A 65 -13.99 0.83 -11.26
CA ILE A 65 -13.39 2.00 -11.90
C ILE A 65 -11.92 2.09 -11.53
N MET A 66 -11.06 2.13 -12.53
CA MET A 66 -9.64 2.44 -12.43
C MET A 66 -9.27 3.60 -13.34
N ILE A 67 -8.08 4.11 -13.13
CA ILE A 67 -7.49 5.20 -13.91
C ILE A 67 -6.37 4.61 -14.74
N ASP A 68 -6.49 4.73 -16.05
CA ASP A 68 -5.46 4.31 -17.01
C ASP A 68 -5.14 5.50 -17.93
N ASN A 69 -3.88 5.97 -17.91
CA ASN A 69 -3.41 7.12 -18.69
C ASN A 69 -4.32 8.36 -18.61
N GLY A 70 -4.86 8.66 -17.41
CA GLY A 70 -5.74 9.81 -17.18
C GLY A 70 -7.20 9.59 -17.59
N VAL A 71 -7.58 8.39 -18.04
CA VAL A 71 -8.94 8.03 -18.44
C VAL A 71 -9.55 7.06 -17.45
N PHE A 72 -10.83 7.26 -17.12
CA PHE A 72 -11.59 6.30 -16.32
C PHE A 72 -11.95 5.08 -17.17
N LYS A 73 -11.52 3.92 -16.71
CA LYS A 73 -11.78 2.63 -17.34
C LYS A 73 -12.39 1.69 -16.31
N LYS A 74 -13.27 0.82 -16.75
CA LYS A 74 -13.78 -0.27 -15.93
C LYS A 74 -12.92 -1.52 -16.18
N ASP A 75 -12.26 -2.03 -15.15
CA ASP A 75 -11.41 -3.21 -15.24
C ASP A 75 -11.34 -3.95 -13.89
N LEU A 76 -10.86 -5.18 -13.90
CA LEU A 76 -10.72 -6.00 -12.69
C LEU A 76 -9.78 -5.35 -11.68
N GLY A 77 -10.17 -5.38 -10.41
CA GLY A 77 -9.37 -4.82 -9.32
C GLY A 77 -9.44 -3.30 -9.19
N GLY A 78 -10.40 -2.62 -9.81
CA GLY A 78 -10.59 -1.18 -9.61
C GLY A 78 -10.64 -0.80 -8.13
N GLY A 79 -9.81 0.17 -7.71
CA GLY A 79 -9.70 0.62 -6.33
C GLY A 79 -8.53 0.05 -5.53
N VAL A 80 -7.82 -0.99 -5.99
CA VAL A 80 -6.70 -1.61 -5.24
C VAL A 80 -5.52 -0.68 -4.99
N SER A 81 -5.36 0.38 -5.77
CA SER A 81 -4.36 1.44 -5.52
C SER A 81 -4.53 2.12 -4.15
N GLN A 82 -5.72 2.01 -3.54
CA GLN A 82 -5.94 2.45 -2.15
C GLN A 82 -5.04 1.67 -1.18
N VAL A 83 -4.99 0.34 -1.32
CA VAL A 83 -4.14 -0.52 -0.48
C VAL A 83 -2.67 -0.26 -0.78
N ALA A 84 -2.30 -0.11 -2.06
CA ALA A 84 -0.94 0.21 -2.47
C ALA A 84 -0.45 1.55 -1.88
N THR A 85 -1.29 2.60 -1.93
CA THR A 85 -0.99 3.90 -1.33
C THR A 85 -0.82 3.78 0.19
N THR A 86 -1.67 3.00 0.86
CA THR A 86 -1.57 2.78 2.31
C THR A 86 -0.28 2.06 2.66
N THR A 87 0.07 1.02 1.90
CA THR A 87 1.32 0.26 2.06
C THR A 87 2.55 1.12 1.84
N TRP A 88 2.54 1.97 0.81
CA TRP A 88 3.64 2.90 0.54
C TRP A 88 3.87 3.87 1.69
N ASN A 89 2.79 4.45 2.24
CA ASN A 89 2.89 5.34 3.39
C ASN A 89 3.35 4.60 4.65
N ALA A 90 2.90 3.38 4.89
CA ALA A 90 3.40 2.57 6.00
C ALA A 90 4.92 2.33 5.88
N ALA A 91 5.41 1.96 4.69
CA ALA A 91 6.84 1.83 4.44
C ALA A 91 7.59 3.15 4.62
N TRP A 92 7.02 4.27 4.14
CA TRP A 92 7.58 5.60 4.28
C TRP A 92 7.83 5.97 5.75
N PHE A 93 6.83 5.80 6.61
CA PHE A 93 6.92 6.18 8.02
C PHE A 93 7.62 5.15 8.91
N SER A 94 7.87 3.94 8.40
CA SER A 94 8.64 2.93 9.13
C SER A 94 10.15 3.09 9.02
N GLY A 95 10.66 3.94 8.11
CA GLY A 95 12.07 4.08 7.82
C GLY A 95 12.65 2.97 6.95
N LEU A 96 11.80 2.12 6.36
CA LEU A 96 12.24 1.10 5.41
C LEU A 96 12.76 1.74 4.11
N GLU A 97 13.69 1.08 3.45
CA GLU A 97 14.27 1.54 2.20
C GLU A 97 13.21 1.51 1.08
N LEU A 98 12.88 2.67 0.54
CA LEU A 98 11.88 2.82 -0.50
C LEU A 98 12.50 2.46 -1.86
N VAL A 99 11.91 1.49 -2.58
CA VAL A 99 12.49 0.94 -3.81
C VAL A 99 11.72 1.39 -5.06
N GLN A 100 10.39 1.25 -5.04
CA GLN A 100 9.58 1.54 -6.23
C GLN A 100 8.18 1.98 -5.84
N HIS A 101 7.70 3.07 -6.46
CA HIS A 101 6.28 3.41 -6.57
C HIS A 101 6.05 4.22 -7.85
N LYS A 102 4.80 4.38 -8.22
CA LYS A 102 4.38 5.24 -9.32
C LYS A 102 3.16 6.05 -8.89
N PRO A 103 3.20 7.39 -8.92
CA PRO A 103 2.03 8.22 -8.67
C PRO A 103 0.99 8.03 -9.79
N HIS A 104 -0.27 8.40 -9.51
CA HIS A 104 -1.29 8.49 -10.56
C HIS A 104 -0.97 9.63 -11.52
N SER A 105 -1.50 9.56 -12.73
CA SER A 105 -1.31 10.58 -13.77
C SER A 105 -2.06 11.89 -13.48
N PHE A 106 -2.88 11.93 -12.43
CA PHE A 106 -3.56 13.14 -11.97
C PHE A 106 -3.74 13.13 -10.44
N TYR A 107 -3.96 14.32 -9.89
CA TYR A 107 -4.09 14.53 -8.46
C TYR A 107 -5.36 13.89 -7.88
N ILE A 108 -5.20 13.11 -6.83
CA ILE A 108 -6.29 12.50 -6.08
C ILE A 108 -6.30 13.11 -4.67
N SER A 109 -7.23 14.01 -4.42
CA SER A 109 -7.28 14.84 -3.20
C SER A 109 -7.36 14.04 -1.88
N ARG A 110 -7.88 12.81 -1.90
CA ARG A 110 -7.96 11.95 -0.71
C ARG A 110 -6.64 11.32 -0.31
N TYR A 111 -5.62 11.37 -1.17
CA TYR A 111 -4.30 10.84 -0.86
C TYR A 111 -3.32 11.94 -0.46
N PRO A 112 -2.32 11.63 0.38
CA PRO A 112 -1.24 12.56 0.66
C PRO A 112 -0.50 12.92 -0.62
N ALA A 113 -0.37 14.21 -0.93
CA ALA A 113 0.34 14.68 -2.11
C ALA A 113 1.79 14.14 -2.16
N GLY A 114 2.20 13.60 -3.31
CA GLY A 114 3.53 13.02 -3.52
C GLY A 114 3.77 11.67 -2.84
N ARG A 115 2.82 11.16 -2.07
CA ARG A 115 2.92 9.88 -1.37
C ARG A 115 1.81 8.90 -1.76
N GLU A 116 1.16 9.13 -2.86
CA GLU A 116 0.22 8.21 -3.46
C GLU A 116 0.93 7.16 -4.33
N SER A 117 0.29 6.04 -4.57
CA SER A 117 0.81 5.02 -5.47
C SER A 117 -0.29 4.32 -6.24
N THR A 118 -0.10 4.17 -7.54
CA THR A 118 -0.86 3.27 -8.39
C THR A 118 -0.14 1.94 -8.55
N VAL A 119 -0.89 0.90 -8.87
CA VAL A 119 -0.35 -0.44 -9.19
C VAL A 119 -1.07 -1.01 -10.40
N ALA A 120 -0.32 -1.73 -11.25
CA ALA A 120 -0.83 -2.50 -12.37
C ALA A 120 0.01 -3.77 -12.56
N TRP A 121 -0.65 -4.90 -12.71
CA TRP A 121 0.02 -6.17 -12.95
C TRP A 121 0.57 -6.25 -14.39
N PRO A 122 1.78 -6.79 -14.57
CA PRO A 122 2.76 -7.16 -13.53
C PRO A 122 3.78 -6.06 -13.22
N ASN A 123 3.77 -4.93 -13.93
CA ASN A 123 4.94 -4.04 -14.07
C ASN A 123 4.93 -2.81 -13.16
N VAL A 124 3.73 -2.30 -12.82
CA VAL A 124 3.63 -1.13 -11.92
C VAL A 124 3.39 -1.63 -10.50
N ASP A 125 4.36 -1.40 -9.63
CA ASP A 125 4.42 -2.03 -8.30
C ASP A 125 4.74 -1.03 -7.19
N VAL A 126 4.45 -1.44 -5.96
CA VAL A 126 4.96 -0.82 -4.74
C VAL A 126 5.98 -1.77 -4.13
N LYS A 127 7.21 -1.29 -3.97
CA LYS A 127 8.31 -2.07 -3.40
C LYS A 127 9.05 -1.29 -2.35
N PHE A 128 9.38 -1.97 -1.26
CA PHE A 128 10.31 -1.50 -0.24
C PHE A 128 11.22 -2.64 0.20
N LYS A 129 12.41 -2.33 0.69
CA LYS A 129 13.37 -3.31 1.20
C LYS A 129 13.38 -3.28 2.71
N ASN A 130 13.42 -4.45 3.30
CA ASN A 130 13.62 -4.57 4.74
C ASN A 130 15.11 -4.37 5.09
N ASN A 131 15.46 -3.15 5.47
CA ASN A 131 16.80 -2.75 5.92
C ASN A 131 16.93 -2.68 7.45
N SER A 132 15.96 -3.24 8.18
CA SER A 132 15.95 -3.16 9.66
C SER A 132 16.89 -4.13 10.37
N GLY A 133 17.44 -5.12 9.65
CA GLY A 133 18.24 -6.20 10.23
C GLY A 133 17.42 -7.28 10.94
N HIS A 134 16.11 -7.15 11.05
CA HIS A 134 15.18 -8.08 11.69
C HIS A 134 14.01 -8.41 10.76
N PRO A 135 13.37 -9.58 10.91
CA PRO A 135 12.16 -9.88 10.16
C PRO A 135 11.05 -8.85 10.48
N ILE A 136 10.29 -8.49 9.46
CA ILE A 136 9.09 -7.67 9.61
C ILE A 136 7.86 -8.44 9.14
N PHE A 137 6.72 -8.09 9.70
CA PHE A 137 5.42 -8.69 9.41
C PHE A 137 4.46 -7.58 8.96
N VAL A 138 3.84 -7.78 7.80
CA VAL A 138 2.84 -6.87 7.27
C VAL A 138 1.46 -7.37 7.66
N ASP A 139 0.74 -6.57 8.42
CA ASP A 139 -0.62 -6.83 8.87
C ASP A 139 -1.58 -5.87 8.22
N THR A 140 -2.77 -6.34 7.92
CA THR A 140 -3.81 -5.52 7.31
C THR A 140 -5.13 -5.63 8.03
N SER A 141 -5.83 -4.52 8.14
CA SER A 141 -7.20 -4.47 8.60
C SER A 141 -8.02 -3.50 7.77
N PHE A 142 -9.33 -3.67 7.76
CA PHE A 142 -10.21 -2.86 6.94
C PHE A 142 -11.61 -2.73 7.54
N THR A 143 -12.28 -1.66 7.14
CA THR A 143 -13.68 -1.41 7.41
C THR A 143 -14.43 -1.17 6.09
N LYS A 144 -15.70 -0.77 6.16
CA LYS A 144 -16.47 -0.38 4.96
C LYS A 144 -15.92 0.88 4.26
N SER A 145 -15.08 1.67 4.93
CA SER A 145 -14.61 2.97 4.44
C SER A 145 -13.13 3.25 4.70
N SER A 146 -12.39 2.29 5.22
CA SER A 146 -10.95 2.44 5.49
C SER A 146 -10.18 1.15 5.28
N VAL A 147 -8.89 1.30 4.98
CA VAL A 147 -7.91 0.22 5.02
C VAL A 147 -6.69 0.69 5.81
N THR A 148 -6.17 -0.20 6.63
CA THR A 148 -5.02 0.04 7.50
C THR A 148 -3.94 -0.99 7.17
N VAL A 149 -2.71 -0.53 7.08
CA VAL A 149 -1.52 -1.37 6.99
C VAL A 149 -0.64 -1.08 8.20
N SER A 150 -0.31 -2.12 8.93
CA SER A 150 0.61 -2.07 10.06
C SER A 150 1.85 -2.90 9.75
N ILE A 151 3.02 -2.38 10.09
CA ILE A 151 4.28 -3.10 9.99
C ILE A 151 4.76 -3.38 11.41
N TYR A 152 4.91 -4.66 11.71
CA TYR A 152 5.43 -5.16 12.97
C TYR A 152 6.87 -5.63 12.79
N GLY A 153 7.69 -5.44 13.81
CA GLY A 153 9.08 -5.87 13.79
C GLY A 153 9.82 -5.47 15.06
N THR A 154 11.10 -5.18 14.94
CA THR A 154 11.90 -4.56 15.99
C THR A 154 12.16 -3.11 15.58
N LYS A 155 11.82 -2.15 16.42
CA LYS A 155 12.11 -0.73 16.16
C LYS A 155 13.61 -0.53 16.02
N PHE A 156 14.04 0.09 14.93
CA PHE A 156 15.45 0.25 14.58
C PHE A 156 15.86 1.70 14.29
N VAL A 157 14.89 2.57 14.01
CA VAL A 157 15.11 4.01 13.75
C VAL A 157 13.95 4.84 14.29
N TYR A 158 14.22 6.11 14.60
CA TYR A 158 13.20 7.14 14.71
C TYR A 158 13.12 7.85 13.36
N VAL A 159 11.94 7.88 12.77
CA VAL A 159 11.74 8.50 11.47
C VAL A 159 11.21 9.90 11.66
N GLU A 160 12.07 10.88 11.42
CA GLU A 160 11.64 12.25 11.12
C GLU A 160 11.73 12.43 9.61
N ARG A 161 10.60 12.67 8.98
CA ARG A 161 10.55 12.97 7.56
C ARG A 161 10.03 14.38 7.36
N ASP A 162 10.86 15.24 6.78
CA ASP A 162 10.45 16.55 6.32
C ASP A 162 9.45 16.37 5.18
N ILE A 163 8.21 16.76 5.45
CA ILE A 163 7.20 16.88 4.41
C ILE A 163 7.37 18.30 3.87
N ALA A 164 7.88 18.41 2.64
CA ALA A 164 7.95 19.70 1.96
C ALA A 164 6.58 20.42 2.04
N PRO A 165 6.55 21.72 2.32
CA PRO A 165 5.31 22.48 2.35
C PRO A 165 4.60 22.30 1.02
N LYS A 166 3.27 22.16 1.06
CA LYS A 166 2.43 22.03 -0.14
C LYS A 166 2.79 23.16 -1.09
N THR A 167 3.45 22.85 -2.20
CA THR A 167 3.62 23.79 -3.30
C THR A 167 2.23 24.18 -3.77
N LYS A 168 1.89 25.47 -3.77
CA LYS A 168 0.68 25.95 -4.40
C LYS A 168 0.78 25.57 -5.88
N PHE A 169 -0.09 24.69 -6.34
CA PHE A 169 -0.28 24.50 -7.77
C PHE A 169 -0.78 25.83 -8.32
N ILE A 170 0.00 26.44 -9.17
CA ILE A 170 -0.45 27.58 -9.97
C ILE A 170 -1.27 26.95 -11.09
N GLU A 171 -2.60 27.13 -11.02
CA GLU A 171 -3.46 26.83 -12.16
C GLU A 171 -3.06 27.76 -13.31
N HIS A 172 -2.65 27.16 -14.42
CA HIS A 172 -2.47 27.85 -15.69
C HIS A 172 -3.70 27.70 -16.56
#